data_0a7d4624b00c7c30d8af3813e3d4d241
#
_entry.id   0a7d4624b00c7c30d8af3813e3d4d241
#
_cell.length_a   1.000
_cell.length_b   1.000
_cell.length_c   1.000
_cell.angle_alpha   90.00
_cell.angle_beta   90.00
_cell.angle_gamma   90.00
#
_symmetry.space_group_name_H-M   'P 1'
#
loop_
_entity.id
_entity.type
_entity.pdbx_description
1 polymer ?
#
loop_
_entity_poly.entity_id
_entity_poly.type
_entity_poly.pdbx_seq_one_letter_code
_entity_poly.pdbx_strand_id
1 'polypeptide(L)'
;MEELFVYALLYSEGFDVWPLYVDKLDRLFMEDMENEAYLTLEGMAPKEAVLHTLSIMEGSSFDTEYFGKILMRSLLRIYEDTDIAVFAGKMYSLWNKLPRDTGREEPFLTLCYADDCLSYHDEAQCRKLYEKAMRYYDQTMDLRRETQWRLQ
;
A
#
# COMPACT_ATOMS: atom_id res chain seq x y z
N MET A 1 -2.11 -3.07 12.51
CA MET A 1 -3.21 -2.55 11.63
C MET A 1 -2.74 -2.08 10.25
N GLU A 2 -1.50 -1.63 10.11
CA GLU A 2 -0.98 -1.11 8.83
C GLU A 2 -1.08 -2.14 7.70
N GLU A 3 -0.78 -3.41 7.97
CA GLU A 3 -0.91 -4.48 6.97
C GLU A 3 -2.36 -4.66 6.53
N LEU A 4 -3.31 -4.60 7.46
CA LEU A 4 -4.73 -4.69 7.11
C LEU A 4 -5.16 -3.52 6.22
N PHE A 5 -4.65 -2.32 6.47
CA PHE A 5 -4.93 -1.15 5.64
C PHE A 5 -4.42 -1.37 4.21
N VAL A 6 -3.21 -1.88 4.06
CA VAL A 6 -2.63 -2.19 2.74
C VAL A 6 -3.48 -3.23 2.01
N TYR A 7 -3.80 -4.33 2.66
CA TYR A 7 -4.57 -5.41 2.02
C TYR A 7 -6.00 -4.96 1.68
N ALA A 8 -6.62 -4.13 2.53
CA ALA A 8 -7.93 -3.57 2.24
C ALA A 8 -7.89 -2.66 1.00
N LEU A 9 -6.87 -1.79 0.90
CA LEU A 9 -6.69 -0.93 -0.28
C LEU A 9 -6.52 -1.77 -1.55
N LEU A 10 -5.65 -2.77 -1.52
CA LEU A 10 -5.37 -3.62 -2.68
C LEU A 10 -6.61 -4.41 -3.09
N TYR A 11 -7.33 -4.96 -2.13
CA TYR A 11 -8.58 -5.68 -2.40
C TYR A 11 -9.63 -4.74 -3.04
N SER A 12 -9.74 -3.52 -2.56
CA SER A 12 -10.68 -2.53 -3.11
C SER A 12 -10.39 -2.18 -4.57
N GLU A 13 -9.15 -2.38 -5.03
CA GLU A 13 -8.76 -2.19 -6.43
C GLU A 13 -8.87 -3.47 -7.26
N GLY A 14 -9.39 -4.55 -6.69
CA GLY A 14 -9.62 -5.81 -7.39
C GLY A 14 -8.44 -6.77 -7.39
N PHE A 15 -7.40 -6.52 -6.60
CA PHE A 15 -6.29 -7.46 -6.47
C PHE A 15 -6.63 -8.60 -5.50
N ASP A 16 -6.18 -9.80 -5.82
CA ASP A 16 -6.46 -11.00 -5.03
C ASP A 16 -5.52 -11.11 -3.82
N VAL A 17 -5.84 -10.34 -2.79
CA VAL A 17 -5.07 -10.32 -1.53
C VAL A 17 -5.92 -10.72 -0.33
N TRP A 18 -7.12 -11.25 -0.56
CA TRP A 18 -8.02 -11.64 0.52
C TRP A 18 -7.41 -12.68 1.48
N PRO A 19 -6.71 -13.73 0.99
CA PRO A 19 -6.04 -14.65 1.90
C PRO A 19 -5.01 -13.99 2.82
N LEU A 20 -4.29 -12.98 2.33
CA LEU A 20 -3.32 -12.22 3.13
C LEU A 20 -4.02 -11.40 4.21
N TYR A 21 -5.15 -10.78 3.86
CA TYR A 21 -5.97 -10.02 4.80
C TYR A 21 -6.48 -10.92 5.94
N VAL A 22 -7.07 -12.06 5.59
CA VAL A 22 -7.62 -13.02 6.56
C VAL A 22 -6.53 -13.53 7.49
N ASP A 23 -5.40 -13.95 6.93
CA ASP A 23 -4.28 -14.48 7.72
C ASP A 23 -3.77 -13.43 8.73
N LYS A 24 -3.61 -12.19 8.29
CA LYS A 24 -3.15 -11.12 9.18
C LYS A 24 -4.18 -10.77 10.24
N LEU A 25 -5.46 -10.68 9.86
CA LEU A 25 -6.53 -10.40 10.82
C LEU A 25 -6.60 -11.48 11.91
N ASP A 26 -6.51 -12.74 11.51
CA ASP A 26 -6.54 -13.87 12.45
C ASP A 26 -5.37 -13.77 13.44
N ARG A 27 -4.18 -13.44 12.98
CA ARG A 27 -3.00 -13.27 13.83
C ARG A 27 -3.18 -12.11 14.82
N LEU A 28 -3.67 -10.97 14.35
CA LEU A 28 -3.93 -9.82 15.22
C LEU A 28 -4.99 -10.14 16.26
N PHE A 29 -6.04 -10.83 15.87
CA PHE A 29 -7.10 -11.27 16.78
C PHE A 29 -6.56 -12.24 17.84
N MET A 30 -5.72 -13.18 17.46
CA MET A 30 -5.13 -14.14 18.40
C MET A 30 -4.19 -13.47 19.41
N GLU A 31 -3.52 -12.41 19.02
CA GLU A 31 -2.64 -11.63 19.92
C GLU A 31 -3.41 -10.73 20.89
N ASP A 32 -4.61 -10.28 20.48
CA ASP A 32 -5.44 -9.37 21.26
C ASP A 32 -6.93 -9.69 21.07
N MET A 33 -7.39 -10.74 21.71
CA MET A 33 -8.78 -11.26 21.58
C MET A 33 -9.83 -10.30 22.13
N GLU A 34 -9.44 -9.36 22.99
CA GLU A 34 -10.35 -8.38 23.58
C GLU A 34 -10.53 -7.14 22.71
N ASN A 35 -9.76 -7.02 21.64
CA ASN A 35 -9.85 -5.89 20.73
C ASN A 35 -11.16 -5.94 19.93
N GLU A 36 -12.06 -5.01 20.22
CA GLU A 36 -13.39 -4.97 19.59
C GLU A 36 -13.32 -4.77 18.08
N ALA A 37 -12.33 -4.00 17.59
CA ALA A 37 -12.15 -3.77 16.16
C ALA A 37 -11.85 -5.08 15.42
N TYR A 38 -10.93 -5.89 15.94
CA TYR A 38 -10.60 -7.18 15.33
C TYR A 38 -11.77 -8.15 15.37
N LEU A 39 -12.46 -8.22 16.49
CA LEU A 39 -13.63 -9.07 16.65
C LEU A 39 -14.74 -8.69 15.65
N THR A 40 -14.98 -7.40 15.48
CA THR A 40 -15.97 -6.90 14.53
C THR A 40 -15.61 -7.27 13.10
N LEU A 41 -14.34 -7.10 12.70
CA LEU A 41 -13.88 -7.43 11.36
C LEU A 41 -13.98 -8.93 11.07
N GLU A 42 -13.68 -9.79 12.05
CA GLU A 42 -13.79 -11.25 11.90
C GLU A 42 -15.21 -11.71 11.54
N GLY A 43 -16.23 -10.99 12.00
CA GLY A 43 -17.62 -11.34 11.74
C GLY A 43 -18.20 -10.76 10.45
N MET A 44 -17.42 -10.00 9.68
CA MET A 44 -17.90 -9.32 8.48
C MET A 44 -17.63 -10.10 7.20
N ALA A 45 -18.52 -9.94 6.19
CA ALA A 45 -18.27 -10.40 4.84
C ALA A 45 -17.07 -9.61 4.23
N PRO A 46 -16.35 -10.17 3.23
CA PRO A 46 -15.13 -9.55 2.71
C PRO A 46 -15.28 -8.08 2.32
N LYS A 47 -16.31 -7.76 1.55
CA LYS A 47 -16.54 -6.39 1.08
C LYS A 47 -16.81 -5.41 2.22
N GLU A 48 -17.59 -5.84 3.20
CA GLU A 48 -17.90 -5.04 4.39
C GLU A 48 -16.66 -4.84 5.26
N ALA A 49 -15.87 -5.91 5.47
CA ALA A 49 -14.65 -5.85 6.25
C ALA A 49 -13.65 -4.87 5.64
N VAL A 50 -13.50 -4.89 4.32
CA VAL A 50 -12.61 -3.96 3.60
C VAL A 50 -13.06 -2.52 3.77
N LEU A 51 -14.34 -2.22 3.57
CA LEU A 51 -14.87 -0.87 3.74
C LEU A 51 -14.70 -0.37 5.18
N HIS A 52 -14.94 -1.24 6.15
CA HIS A 52 -14.76 -0.90 7.56
C HIS A 52 -13.30 -0.64 7.91
N THR A 53 -12.39 -1.47 7.39
CA THR A 53 -10.95 -1.29 7.58
C THR A 53 -10.47 0.05 7.01
N LEU A 54 -10.92 0.42 5.81
CA LEU A 54 -10.57 1.71 5.20
C LEU A 54 -11.11 2.88 6.01
N SER A 55 -12.30 2.74 6.59
CA SER A 55 -12.86 3.76 7.49
C SER A 55 -12.01 3.93 8.76
N ILE A 56 -11.54 2.83 9.33
CA ILE A 56 -10.62 2.87 10.48
C ILE A 56 -9.32 3.59 10.11
N MET A 57 -8.78 3.29 8.93
CA MET A 57 -7.55 3.92 8.43
C MET A 57 -7.65 5.44 8.39
N GLU A 58 -8.76 5.97 7.88
CA GLU A 58 -8.97 7.42 7.78
C GLU A 58 -9.05 8.10 9.15
N GLY A 59 -9.61 7.43 10.15
CA GLY A 59 -9.78 7.97 11.49
C GLY A 59 -8.61 7.71 12.44
N SER A 60 -7.57 7.00 11.99
CA SER A 60 -6.48 6.53 12.84
C SER A 60 -5.17 7.24 12.57
N SER A 61 -4.36 7.37 13.63
CA SER A 61 -2.94 7.65 13.49
C SER A 61 -2.22 6.30 13.34
N PHE A 62 -1.36 6.16 12.32
CA PHE A 62 -0.61 4.92 12.06
C PHE A 62 0.80 5.24 11.58
N ASP A 63 1.67 4.23 11.61
CA ASP A 63 3.06 4.34 11.16
C ASP A 63 3.09 4.39 9.62
N THR A 64 3.20 5.59 9.06
CA THR A 64 3.19 5.83 7.62
C THR A 64 4.38 5.20 6.91
N GLU A 65 5.56 5.18 7.55
CA GLU A 65 6.76 4.54 6.97
C GLU A 65 6.57 3.03 6.86
N TYR A 66 6.08 2.39 7.93
CA TYR A 66 5.81 0.95 7.92
C TYR A 66 4.71 0.60 6.91
N PHE A 67 3.63 1.36 6.91
CA PHE A 67 2.54 1.23 5.92
C PHE A 67 3.10 1.32 4.49
N GLY A 68 3.93 2.34 4.23
CA GLY A 68 4.53 2.57 2.92
C GLY A 68 5.43 1.43 2.47
N LYS A 69 6.24 0.86 3.37
CA LYS A 69 7.10 -0.28 3.07
C LYS A 69 6.28 -1.50 2.62
N ILE A 70 5.21 -1.79 3.33
CA ILE A 70 4.34 -2.92 2.99
C ILE A 70 3.61 -2.67 1.68
N LEU A 71 3.05 -1.47 1.51
CA LEU A 71 2.33 -1.10 0.29
C LEU A 71 3.24 -1.19 -0.94
N MET A 72 4.40 -0.56 -0.89
CA MET A 72 5.33 -0.53 -2.03
C MET A 72 5.86 -1.92 -2.37
N ARG A 73 6.16 -2.74 -1.38
CA ARG A 73 6.58 -4.13 -1.59
C ARG A 73 5.48 -4.96 -2.25
N SER A 74 4.24 -4.80 -1.81
CA SER A 74 3.09 -5.48 -2.39
C SER A 74 2.82 -5.01 -3.83
N LEU A 75 2.92 -3.71 -4.06
CA LEU A 75 2.73 -3.14 -5.40
C LEU A 75 3.79 -3.61 -6.39
N LEU A 76 5.04 -3.78 -5.96
CA LEU A 76 6.09 -4.28 -6.83
C LEU A 76 5.78 -5.69 -7.35
N ARG A 77 5.28 -6.56 -6.49
CA ARG A 77 4.86 -7.92 -6.88
C ARG A 77 3.70 -7.88 -7.88
N ILE A 78 2.72 -7.03 -7.62
CA ILE A 78 1.56 -6.87 -8.51
C ILE A 78 1.99 -6.28 -9.86
N TYR A 79 2.89 -5.31 -9.83
CA TYR A 79 3.42 -4.65 -11.03
C TYR A 79 4.08 -5.66 -11.99
N GLU A 80 4.84 -6.60 -11.47
CA GLU A 80 5.54 -7.61 -12.28
C GLU A 80 4.57 -8.52 -13.05
N ASP A 81 3.35 -8.72 -12.54
CA ASP A 81 2.36 -9.64 -13.12
C ASP A 81 1.17 -8.92 -13.77
N THR A 82 1.21 -7.59 -13.89
CA THR A 82 0.06 -6.81 -14.37
C THR A 82 0.45 -5.96 -15.59
N ASP A 83 -0.44 -5.87 -16.58
CA ASP A 83 -0.29 -4.94 -17.69
C ASP A 83 -0.19 -3.50 -17.18
N ILE A 84 0.75 -2.72 -17.78
CA ILE A 84 1.05 -1.36 -17.30
C ILE A 84 -0.15 -0.43 -17.35
N ALA A 85 -0.98 -0.53 -18.40
CA ALA A 85 -2.15 0.34 -18.52
C ALA A 85 -3.19 0.06 -17.44
N VAL A 86 -3.41 -1.23 -17.12
CA VAL A 86 -4.29 -1.65 -16.04
C VAL A 86 -3.73 -1.23 -14.69
N PHE A 87 -2.44 -1.45 -14.47
CA PHE A 87 -1.76 -1.07 -13.24
C PHE A 87 -1.87 0.44 -12.99
N ALA A 88 -1.56 1.24 -14.00
CA ALA A 88 -1.60 2.71 -13.89
C ALA A 88 -2.99 3.24 -13.51
N GLY A 89 -4.04 2.72 -14.12
CA GLY A 89 -5.41 3.11 -13.80
C GLY A 89 -5.77 2.78 -12.35
N LYS A 90 -5.34 1.62 -11.87
CA LYS A 90 -5.59 1.19 -10.49
C LYS A 90 -4.76 2.00 -9.48
N MET A 91 -3.56 2.44 -9.82
CA MET A 91 -2.72 3.24 -8.93
C MET A 91 -3.32 4.61 -8.66
N TYR A 92 -3.86 5.27 -9.66
CA TYR A 92 -4.55 6.54 -9.46
C TYR A 92 -5.77 6.38 -8.54
N SER A 93 -6.58 5.35 -8.78
CA SER A 93 -7.73 5.03 -7.94
C SER A 93 -7.34 4.72 -6.49
N LEU A 94 -6.28 3.95 -6.31
CA LEU A 94 -5.76 3.61 -4.98
C LEU A 94 -5.28 4.88 -4.25
N TRP A 95 -4.54 5.74 -4.95
CA TRP A 95 -4.05 7.00 -4.39
C TRP A 95 -5.19 7.87 -3.84
N ASN A 96 -6.32 7.93 -4.55
CA ASN A 96 -7.49 8.68 -4.10
C ASN A 96 -8.10 8.17 -2.79
N LYS A 97 -7.82 6.91 -2.43
CA LYS A 97 -8.31 6.29 -1.19
C LYS A 97 -7.35 6.46 -0.02
N LEU A 98 -6.13 6.94 -0.27
CA LEU A 98 -5.17 7.19 0.79
C LEU A 98 -5.60 8.39 1.65
N PRO A 99 -5.26 8.39 2.96
CA PRO A 99 -5.43 9.59 3.77
C PRO A 99 -4.73 10.78 3.12
N ARG A 100 -5.36 11.95 3.19
CA ARG A 100 -4.93 13.14 2.43
C ARG A 100 -3.47 13.48 2.66
N ASP A 101 -3.02 13.46 3.90
CA ASP A 101 -1.64 13.83 4.25
C ASP A 101 -0.63 12.79 3.76
N THR A 102 -0.99 11.51 3.80
CA THR A 102 -0.16 10.41 3.29
C THR A 102 0.05 10.52 1.78
N GLY A 103 -1.02 10.80 1.03
CA GLY A 103 -0.96 10.87 -0.43
C GLY A 103 -0.15 12.04 -0.98
N ARG A 104 0.12 13.06 -0.18
CA ARG A 104 0.88 14.25 -0.60
C ARG A 104 2.40 14.06 -0.58
N GLU A 105 2.88 13.00 0.03
CA GLU A 105 4.31 12.74 0.18
C GLU A 105 4.76 11.59 -0.71
N GLU A 106 6.04 11.63 -1.11
CA GLU A 106 6.65 10.50 -1.81
C GLU A 106 6.90 9.33 -0.84
N PRO A 107 6.77 8.07 -1.27
CA PRO A 107 6.56 7.63 -2.65
C PRO A 107 5.09 7.63 -3.11
N PHE A 108 4.15 7.95 -2.24
CA PHE A 108 2.71 7.86 -2.55
C PHE A 108 2.29 8.82 -3.65
N LEU A 109 2.85 10.03 -3.65
CA LEU A 109 2.49 11.06 -4.63
C LEU A 109 2.75 10.60 -6.07
N THR A 110 3.76 9.79 -6.31
CA THR A 110 4.06 9.23 -7.63
C THR A 110 2.88 8.44 -8.20
N LEU A 111 2.12 7.75 -7.34
CA LEU A 111 0.94 6.98 -7.76
C LEU A 111 -0.15 7.87 -8.38
N CYS A 112 -0.14 9.16 -8.05
CA CYS A 112 -1.09 10.14 -8.57
C CYS A 112 -0.78 10.57 -10.00
N TYR A 113 0.50 10.74 -10.36
CA TYR A 113 0.87 11.40 -11.62
C TYR A 113 1.62 10.50 -12.62
N ALA A 114 2.14 9.36 -12.20
CA ALA A 114 2.93 8.52 -13.11
C ALA A 114 2.14 8.01 -14.32
N ASP A 115 0.83 7.84 -14.17
CA ASP A 115 -0.06 7.43 -15.26
C ASP A 115 -0.17 8.47 -16.38
N ASP A 116 0.10 9.73 -16.10
CA ASP A 116 0.08 10.80 -17.10
C ASP A 116 1.05 10.52 -18.24
N CYS A 117 2.18 9.87 -17.95
CA CYS A 117 3.15 9.50 -18.97
C CYS A 117 2.58 8.56 -20.04
N LEU A 118 1.64 7.69 -19.68
CA LEU A 118 0.95 6.83 -20.66
C LEU A 118 0.08 7.64 -21.60
N SER A 119 -0.52 8.72 -21.13
CA SER A 119 -1.33 9.63 -21.96
C SER A 119 -0.48 10.29 -23.06
N TYR A 120 0.81 10.45 -22.82
CA TYR A 120 1.77 10.98 -23.80
C TYR A 120 2.54 9.89 -24.54
N HIS A 121 2.10 8.63 -24.45
CA HIS A 121 2.74 7.47 -25.05
C HIS A 121 4.18 7.21 -24.58
N ASP A 122 4.52 7.65 -23.37
CA ASP A 122 5.84 7.43 -22.78
C ASP A 122 5.77 6.34 -21.72
N GLU A 123 5.62 5.09 -22.15
CA GLU A 123 5.57 3.92 -21.28
C GLU A 123 6.86 3.76 -20.47
N ALA A 124 8.00 4.01 -21.09
CA ALA A 124 9.30 3.88 -20.43
C ALA A 124 9.42 4.80 -19.19
N GLN A 125 8.99 6.05 -19.34
CA GLN A 125 8.99 7.00 -18.23
C GLN A 125 7.99 6.60 -17.13
N CYS A 126 6.81 6.14 -17.52
CA CYS A 126 5.79 5.65 -16.59
C CYS A 126 6.34 4.50 -15.74
N ARG A 127 6.97 3.51 -16.36
CA ARG A 127 7.59 2.38 -15.67
C ARG A 127 8.71 2.83 -14.74
N LYS A 128 9.54 3.75 -15.19
CA LYS A 128 10.65 4.29 -14.40
C LYS A 128 10.15 4.98 -13.12
N LEU A 129 9.08 5.75 -13.23
CA LEU A 129 8.49 6.44 -12.08
C LEU A 129 7.91 5.43 -11.07
N TYR A 130 7.15 4.44 -11.53
CA TYR A 130 6.61 3.42 -10.63
C TYR A 130 7.71 2.60 -9.96
N GLU A 131 8.70 2.15 -10.71
CA GLU A 131 9.80 1.35 -10.18
C GLU A 131 10.58 2.12 -9.12
N LYS A 132 10.82 3.41 -9.35
CA LYS A 132 11.46 4.28 -8.36
C LYS A 132 10.62 4.41 -7.09
N ALA A 133 9.31 4.61 -7.22
CA ALA A 133 8.41 4.72 -6.09
C ALA A 133 8.37 3.42 -5.27
N MET A 134 8.21 2.28 -5.95
CA MET A 134 8.11 0.98 -5.30
C MET A 134 9.40 0.57 -4.58
N ARG A 135 10.54 1.13 -4.98
CA ARG A 135 11.85 0.87 -4.35
C ARG A 135 12.32 2.01 -3.44
N TYR A 136 11.47 2.96 -3.18
CA TYR A 136 11.79 4.16 -2.40
C TYR A 136 12.41 3.83 -1.03
N TYR A 137 11.79 2.93 -0.28
CA TYR A 137 12.26 2.59 1.07
C TYR A 137 13.52 1.74 1.05
N ASP A 138 13.71 0.92 0.04
CA ASP A 138 14.94 0.13 -0.13
C ASP A 138 16.14 1.05 -0.34
N GLN A 139 16.01 2.08 -1.18
CA GLN A 139 17.05 3.08 -1.42
C GLN A 139 17.38 3.87 -0.15
N THR A 140 16.39 4.24 0.62
CA THR A 140 16.57 4.96 1.88
C THR A 140 17.31 4.11 2.91
N MET A 141 17.01 2.82 2.99
CA MET A 141 17.70 1.89 3.87
C MET A 141 19.17 1.71 3.47
N ASP A 142 19.46 1.62 2.18
CA ASP A 142 20.83 1.51 1.67
C ASP A 142 21.64 2.76 2.01
N LEU A 143 21.08 3.94 1.86
CA LEU A 143 21.72 5.20 2.24
C LEU A 143 22.00 5.27 3.75
N ARG A 144 21.10 4.79 4.59
CA ARG A 144 21.29 4.70 6.05
C ARG A 144 22.42 3.74 6.39
N ARG A 145 22.50 2.59 5.71
CA ARG A 145 23.59 1.62 5.89
C ARG A 145 24.94 2.22 5.50
N GLU A 146 25.03 2.89 4.36
CA GLU A 146 26.24 3.58 3.92
C GLU A 146 26.69 4.66 4.91
N THR A 147 25.75 5.43 5.46
CA THR A 147 26.05 6.44 6.47
C THR A 147 26.57 5.83 7.76
N GLN A 148 26.01 4.70 8.21
CA GLN A 148 26.49 3.98 9.38
C GLN A 148 27.91 3.45 9.18
N TRP A 149 28.24 2.95 7.99
CA TRP A 149 29.59 2.46 7.66
C TRP A 149 30.62 3.59 7.69
N ARG A 150 30.28 4.78 7.25
CA ARG A 150 31.18 5.94 7.24
C ARG A 150 31.46 6.50 8.64
N LEU A 151 30.59 6.26 9.60
CA LEU A 151 30.76 6.71 10.98
C LEU A 151 31.56 5.73 11.85
N GLN A 152 31.85 4.54 11.34
CA GLN A 152 32.70 3.52 11.95
C GLN A 152 34.12 3.58 11.38
#